data_622ae02a48a7433e6d12fc77560f961d
#
_entry.id   622ae02a48a7433e6d12fc77560f961d
#
_cell.length_a   1.000
_cell.length_b   1.000
_cell.length_c   1.000
_cell.angle_alpha   90.00
_cell.angle_beta   90.00
_cell.angle_gamma   90.00
#
_symmetry.space_group_name_H-M   'P 1'
#
loop_
_entity.id
_entity.type
_entity.pdbx_description
1 polymer ?
#
loop_
_entity_poly.entity_id
_entity_poly.type
_entity_poly.pdbx_seq_one_letter_code
_entity_poly.pdbx_strand_id
1 'polypeptide(L)'
;MKFDHIILNPPYCRNLHLKILNEAINHSDDIVNLSPIRWLQDPLAEYKRNSDFKKFENVRKHIESIDVITAKYASSLFVALIWTDLGVYHLNKDGGFDTHSLLKHLWFVNKVILKVKDSIKNHSTREGICDFSKPYIKVSGLHGRQGKKDLYEFTSPRLDVAKSKKTSCGHRTVNFETEDESINFFNSLQTKFYKFINVCIKRDMNTPWRYTPWLGDYTHPWTDNDLYAYFNLSDDEIAIIESEIK
;
A
#
# COMPACT_ATOMS: atom_id res chain seq x y z
N MET A 1 22.96 20.56 -23.14
CA MET A 1 22.46 21.89 -22.68
C MET A 1 22.27 21.80 -21.18
N LYS A 2 22.72 22.77 -20.43
CA LYS A 2 22.50 22.86 -18.98
C LYS A 2 21.55 24.04 -18.71
N PHE A 3 20.67 23.86 -17.76
CA PHE A 3 19.74 24.90 -17.28
C PHE A 3 20.08 25.21 -15.82
N ASP A 4 19.87 26.43 -15.39
CA ASP A 4 20.06 26.83 -14.02
C ASP A 4 19.00 26.18 -13.11
N HIS A 5 17.75 26.20 -13.57
CA HIS A 5 16.62 25.60 -12.86
C HIS A 5 15.68 24.87 -13.83
N ILE A 6 15.08 23.77 -13.36
CA ILE A 6 14.03 23.04 -14.09
C ILE A 6 12.81 22.89 -13.19
N ILE A 7 11.63 23.27 -13.67
CA ILE A 7 10.35 23.05 -13.01
C ILE A 7 9.54 22.07 -13.85
N LEU A 8 9.05 20.99 -13.23
CA LEU A 8 8.38 19.90 -13.91
C LEU A 8 7.02 19.59 -13.29
N ASN A 9 6.01 19.37 -14.15
CA ASN A 9 4.77 18.69 -13.82
C ASN A 9 4.46 17.72 -14.97
N PRO A 10 5.20 16.62 -15.08
CA PRO A 10 5.11 15.71 -16.20
C PRO A 10 3.85 14.82 -16.14
N PRO A 11 3.41 14.26 -17.28
CA PRO A 11 2.29 13.31 -17.27
C PRO A 11 2.63 12.05 -16.49
N TYR A 12 1.67 11.56 -15.67
CA TYR A 12 1.91 10.47 -14.71
C TYR A 12 1.71 9.06 -15.28
N CYS A 13 1.37 8.92 -16.56
CA CYS A 13 1.07 7.63 -17.16
C CYS A 13 2.31 6.75 -17.29
N ARG A 14 2.18 5.45 -16.93
CA ARG A 14 3.21 4.41 -17.12
C ARG A 14 4.62 4.81 -16.68
N ASN A 15 4.74 5.52 -15.55
CA ASN A 15 6.01 6.01 -14.98
C ASN A 15 6.78 6.98 -15.90
N LEU A 16 6.08 7.62 -16.84
CA LEU A 16 6.71 8.60 -17.75
C LEU A 16 7.30 9.77 -16.94
N HIS A 17 6.63 10.21 -15.87
CA HIS A 17 7.13 11.23 -14.96
C HIS A 17 8.51 10.90 -14.40
N LEU A 18 8.76 9.64 -13.99
CA LEU A 18 10.07 9.21 -13.47
C LEU A 18 11.14 9.16 -14.56
N LYS A 19 10.77 8.77 -15.77
CA LYS A 19 11.70 8.77 -16.91
C LYS A 19 12.11 10.20 -17.29
N ILE A 20 11.16 11.12 -17.34
CA ILE A 20 11.42 12.54 -17.62
C ILE A 20 12.29 13.13 -16.50
N LEU A 21 11.99 12.83 -15.23
CA LEU A 21 12.77 13.32 -14.11
C LEU A 21 14.20 12.77 -14.13
N ASN A 22 14.36 11.48 -14.43
CA ASN A 22 15.69 10.86 -14.56
C ASN A 22 16.53 11.47 -15.70
N GLU A 23 15.89 11.94 -16.76
CA GLU A 23 16.57 12.67 -17.83
C GLU A 23 16.90 14.10 -17.40
N ALA A 24 15.97 14.77 -16.71
CA ALA A 24 16.15 16.16 -16.28
C ALA A 24 17.38 16.37 -15.38
N ILE A 25 17.73 15.38 -14.56
CA ILE A 25 18.93 15.39 -13.69
C ILE A 25 20.22 15.58 -14.49
N ASN A 26 20.26 15.13 -15.74
CA ASN A 26 21.42 15.33 -16.62
C ASN A 26 21.54 16.79 -17.10
N HIS A 27 20.50 17.60 -16.94
CA HIS A 27 20.39 18.94 -17.50
C HIS A 27 20.36 20.08 -16.48
N SER A 28 20.13 19.78 -15.20
CA SER A 28 20.18 20.79 -14.11
C SER A 28 20.54 20.14 -12.80
N ASP A 29 21.18 20.92 -11.94
CA ASP A 29 21.48 20.53 -10.56
C ASP A 29 20.42 21.09 -9.58
N ASP A 30 19.40 21.79 -10.07
CA ASP A 30 18.29 22.33 -9.29
C ASP A 30 16.96 22.05 -10.01
N ILE A 31 16.18 21.12 -9.48
CA ILE A 31 14.93 20.66 -10.11
C ILE A 31 13.81 20.64 -9.08
N VAL A 32 12.69 21.27 -9.43
CA VAL A 32 11.43 21.16 -8.70
C VAL A 32 10.45 20.34 -9.54
N ASN A 33 9.92 19.27 -8.98
CA ASN A 33 9.02 18.35 -9.69
C ASN A 33 7.79 18.03 -8.88
N LEU A 34 6.61 18.15 -9.47
CA LEU A 34 5.35 17.69 -8.90
C LEU A 34 4.95 16.37 -9.56
N SER A 35 4.93 15.29 -8.78
CA SER A 35 4.50 13.98 -9.28
C SER A 35 4.12 13.00 -8.15
N PRO A 36 3.49 11.86 -8.49
CA PRO A 36 3.14 10.85 -7.49
C PRO A 36 4.33 10.31 -6.72
N ILE A 37 4.18 10.18 -5.39
CA ILE A 37 5.23 9.63 -4.51
C ILE A 37 5.08 8.12 -4.25
N ARG A 38 4.07 7.50 -4.82
CA ARG A 38 3.73 6.09 -4.59
C ARG A 38 4.91 5.12 -4.77
N TRP A 39 5.80 5.38 -5.70
CA TRP A 39 6.97 4.56 -5.96
C TRP A 39 7.98 4.53 -4.79
N LEU A 40 7.99 5.58 -3.96
CA LEU A 40 8.77 5.66 -2.71
C LEU A 40 8.00 5.09 -1.50
N GLN A 41 6.69 4.99 -1.58
CA GLN A 41 5.83 4.58 -0.48
C GLN A 41 5.51 3.08 -0.47
N ASP A 42 6.17 2.26 -1.25
CA ASP A 42 6.04 0.80 -1.19
C ASP A 42 7.05 0.25 -0.18
N PRO A 43 6.61 -0.21 1.00
CA PRO A 43 7.51 -0.67 2.06
C PRO A 43 8.36 -1.88 1.66
N LEU A 44 7.98 -2.59 0.60
CA LEU A 44 8.72 -3.73 0.07
C LEU A 44 9.43 -3.43 -1.25
N ALA A 45 9.52 -2.17 -1.65
CA ALA A 45 10.12 -1.78 -2.92
C ALA A 45 11.59 -2.25 -3.06
N GLU A 46 12.35 -2.21 -1.97
CA GLU A 46 13.74 -2.65 -1.93
C GLU A 46 13.91 -4.16 -2.16
N TYR A 47 12.89 -4.95 -1.81
CA TYR A 47 12.94 -6.41 -1.92
C TYR A 47 12.40 -6.93 -3.27
N LYS A 48 11.77 -6.07 -4.07
CA LYS A 48 11.23 -6.41 -5.39
C LYS A 48 12.31 -6.25 -6.45
N ARG A 49 12.53 -7.29 -7.27
CA ARG A 49 13.54 -7.27 -8.34
C ARG A 49 13.37 -6.11 -9.33
N ASN A 50 12.14 -5.81 -9.71
CA ASN A 50 11.80 -4.84 -10.76
C ASN A 50 10.96 -3.67 -10.24
N SER A 51 11.19 -3.21 -9.00
CA SER A 51 10.49 -2.04 -8.46
C SER A 51 10.95 -0.75 -9.13
N ASP A 52 10.06 0.24 -9.21
CA ASP A 52 10.45 1.57 -9.67
C ASP A 52 11.43 2.23 -8.69
N PHE A 53 11.37 1.89 -7.42
CA PHE A 53 12.33 2.30 -6.39
C PHE A 53 13.79 1.96 -6.77
N LYS A 54 14.01 0.76 -7.34
CA LYS A 54 15.35 0.34 -7.81
C LYS A 54 15.68 0.91 -9.18
N LYS A 55 14.71 0.92 -10.10
CA LYS A 55 14.93 1.40 -11.47
C LYS A 55 15.31 2.87 -11.54
N PHE A 56 14.78 3.67 -10.62
CA PHE A 56 15.00 5.12 -10.56
C PHE A 56 15.87 5.50 -9.35
N GLU A 57 16.86 4.66 -9.02
CA GLU A 57 17.80 4.90 -7.94
C GLU A 57 18.54 6.24 -8.12
N ASN A 58 18.88 6.58 -9.38
CA ASN A 58 19.52 7.85 -9.68
C ASN A 58 18.65 9.04 -9.29
N VAL A 59 17.33 9.01 -9.62
CA VAL A 59 16.39 10.04 -9.17
C VAL A 59 16.36 10.10 -7.65
N ARG A 60 16.25 8.94 -6.98
CA ARG A 60 16.16 8.87 -5.53
C ARG A 60 17.38 9.47 -4.82
N LYS A 61 18.57 9.25 -5.36
CA LYS A 61 19.82 9.78 -4.80
C LYS A 61 19.91 11.31 -4.88
N HIS A 62 19.24 11.92 -5.86
CA HIS A 62 19.24 13.37 -6.04
C HIS A 62 18.13 14.09 -5.27
N ILE A 63 17.22 13.37 -4.61
CA ILE A 63 16.18 13.99 -3.80
C ILE A 63 16.81 14.66 -2.57
N GLU A 64 16.60 15.94 -2.43
CA GLU A 64 16.96 16.74 -1.26
C GLU A 64 15.82 16.80 -0.25
N SER A 65 14.60 17.03 -0.74
CA SER A 65 13.40 17.07 0.08
C SER A 65 12.15 16.69 -0.72
N ILE A 66 11.10 16.32 0.00
CA ILE A 66 9.76 16.06 -0.57
C ILE A 66 8.71 16.67 0.37
N ASP A 67 7.93 17.60 -0.16
CA ASP A 67 6.70 18.05 0.48
C ASP A 67 5.53 17.21 0.01
N VAL A 68 4.92 16.49 0.95
CA VAL A 68 3.83 15.55 0.63
C VAL A 68 2.49 16.27 0.59
N ILE A 69 1.83 16.17 -0.55
CA ILE A 69 0.46 16.62 -0.78
C ILE A 69 -0.44 15.37 -0.76
N THR A 70 -1.22 15.21 0.30
CA THR A 70 -2.11 14.04 0.40
C THR A 70 -3.12 14.00 -0.76
N ALA A 71 -3.54 12.80 -1.17
CA ALA A 71 -4.53 12.62 -2.22
C ALA A 71 -5.84 13.40 -1.97
N LYS A 72 -6.24 13.50 -0.70
CA LYS A 72 -7.41 14.28 -0.27
C LYS A 72 -7.23 15.77 -0.56
N TYR A 73 -6.07 16.34 -0.18
CA TYR A 73 -5.78 17.75 -0.41
C TYR A 73 -5.52 18.05 -1.88
N ALA A 74 -4.77 17.18 -2.58
CA ALA A 74 -4.57 17.30 -4.02
C ALA A 74 -5.89 17.33 -4.78
N SER A 75 -6.85 16.47 -4.43
CA SER A 75 -8.18 16.46 -5.06
C SER A 75 -9.01 17.72 -4.79
N SER A 76 -8.68 18.51 -3.77
CA SER A 76 -9.31 19.82 -3.54
C SER A 76 -8.68 20.96 -4.37
N LEU A 77 -7.43 20.79 -4.77
CA LEU A 77 -6.67 21.78 -5.55
C LEU A 77 -6.83 21.59 -7.06
N PHE A 78 -6.99 20.36 -7.51
CA PHE A 78 -7.07 20.03 -8.93
C PHE A 78 -8.50 19.68 -9.31
N VAL A 79 -8.89 20.05 -10.53
CA VAL A 79 -10.22 19.71 -11.09
C VAL A 79 -10.36 18.19 -11.27
N ALA A 80 -9.23 17.50 -11.52
CA ALA A 80 -9.20 16.06 -11.68
C ALA A 80 -9.14 15.35 -10.33
N LEU A 81 -9.81 14.21 -10.22
CA LEU A 81 -9.72 13.35 -9.05
C LEU A 81 -8.32 12.74 -8.92
N ILE A 82 -7.64 13.03 -7.85
CA ILE A 82 -6.29 12.51 -7.56
C ILE A 82 -6.40 11.30 -6.62
N TRP A 83 -5.93 10.16 -7.07
CA TRP A 83 -6.04 8.87 -6.37
C TRP A 83 -4.82 8.49 -5.52
N THR A 84 -3.77 9.27 -5.56
CA THR A 84 -2.50 8.99 -4.89
C THR A 84 -1.94 10.28 -4.30
N ASP A 85 -1.13 10.12 -3.27
CA ASP A 85 -0.38 11.26 -2.75
C ASP A 85 0.60 11.77 -3.81
N LEU A 86 0.73 13.08 -3.89
CA LEU A 86 1.70 13.76 -4.71
C LEU A 86 2.85 14.25 -3.85
N GLY A 87 4.00 14.44 -4.45
CA GLY A 87 5.14 15.10 -3.83
C GLY A 87 5.61 16.27 -4.67
N VAL A 88 5.92 17.36 -4.00
CA VAL A 88 6.79 18.38 -4.56
C VAL A 88 8.20 17.96 -4.21
N TYR A 89 8.93 17.47 -5.20
CA TYR A 89 10.31 17.02 -5.04
C TYR A 89 11.24 18.19 -5.30
N HIS A 90 12.19 18.39 -4.42
CA HIS A 90 13.36 19.19 -4.67
C HIS A 90 14.54 18.25 -4.89
N LEU A 91 15.17 18.36 -6.05
CA LEU A 91 16.32 17.55 -6.40
C LEU A 91 17.54 18.43 -6.65
N ASN A 92 18.65 18.01 -6.11
CA ASN A 92 19.96 18.57 -6.41
C ASN A 92 21.02 17.45 -6.50
N LYS A 93 22.24 17.80 -6.88
CA LYS A 93 23.33 16.82 -7.03
C LYS A 93 23.78 16.16 -5.71
N ASP A 94 23.57 16.83 -4.58
CA ASP A 94 24.02 16.37 -3.26
C ASP A 94 22.95 15.47 -2.59
N GLY A 95 21.67 15.64 -2.94
CA GLY A 95 20.57 14.79 -2.49
C GLY A 95 20.46 14.71 -0.97
N GLY A 96 20.29 13.51 -0.45
CA GLY A 96 20.40 13.20 0.98
C GLY A 96 19.08 12.95 1.70
N PHE A 97 17.95 12.97 1.00
CA PHE A 97 16.65 12.70 1.61
C PHE A 97 16.49 11.24 2.02
N ASP A 98 16.14 11.00 3.27
CA ASP A 98 15.76 9.66 3.72
C ASP A 98 14.35 9.31 3.27
N THR A 99 14.26 8.53 2.19
CA THR A 99 12.98 8.08 1.64
C THR A 99 12.21 7.14 2.56
N HIS A 100 12.85 6.53 3.57
CA HIS A 100 12.17 5.70 4.57
C HIS A 100 11.29 6.54 5.50
N SER A 101 11.57 7.83 5.66
CA SER A 101 10.73 8.76 6.41
C SER A 101 9.30 8.85 5.85
N LEU A 102 9.09 8.52 4.57
CA LEU A 102 7.77 8.44 3.94
C LEU A 102 6.98 7.19 4.31
N LEU A 103 7.60 6.24 5.00
CA LEU A 103 6.99 4.98 5.40
C LEU A 103 6.64 5.01 6.88
N LYS A 104 5.34 5.16 7.16
CA LYS A 104 4.86 5.12 8.54
C LYS A 104 5.15 3.74 9.16
N HIS A 105 5.80 3.74 10.33
CA HIS A 105 6.08 2.52 11.08
C HIS A 105 6.81 1.42 10.29
N LEU A 106 7.87 1.79 9.58
CA LEU A 106 8.70 0.87 8.78
C LEU A 106 9.17 -0.36 9.59
N TRP A 107 9.51 -0.16 10.88
CA TRP A 107 9.91 -1.23 11.78
C TRP A 107 8.86 -2.34 11.86
N PHE A 108 7.56 -1.96 11.94
CA PHE A 108 6.46 -2.91 12.01
C PHE A 108 6.29 -3.67 10.69
N VAL A 109 6.39 -2.95 9.57
CA VAL A 109 6.36 -3.56 8.24
C VAL A 109 7.43 -4.62 8.09
N ASN A 110 8.67 -4.31 8.47
CA ASN A 110 9.79 -5.25 8.40
C ASN A 110 9.59 -6.45 9.35
N LYS A 111 9.13 -6.22 10.57
CA LYS A 111 8.93 -7.28 11.56
C LYS A 111 7.83 -8.27 11.16
N VAL A 112 6.72 -7.79 10.67
CA VAL A 112 5.51 -8.60 10.44
C VAL A 112 5.35 -8.97 8.98
N ILE A 113 5.29 -7.97 8.09
CA ILE A 113 4.88 -8.17 6.70
C ILE A 113 5.93 -8.93 5.90
N LEU A 114 7.21 -8.72 6.16
CA LEU A 114 8.27 -9.46 5.47
C LEU A 114 8.23 -10.96 5.74
N LYS A 115 7.81 -11.35 6.95
CA LYS A 115 7.68 -12.77 7.31
C LYS A 115 6.54 -13.47 6.57
N VAL A 116 5.49 -12.74 6.23
CA VAL A 116 4.24 -13.31 5.71
C VAL A 116 3.81 -12.76 4.34
N LYS A 117 4.61 -11.88 3.75
CA LYS A 117 4.28 -11.15 2.51
C LYS A 117 3.83 -12.00 1.33
N ASP A 118 4.34 -13.22 1.24
CA ASP A 118 4.04 -14.12 0.14
C ASP A 118 2.96 -15.15 0.49
N SER A 119 2.58 -15.25 1.76
CA SER A 119 1.67 -16.29 2.23
C SER A 119 0.28 -16.20 1.61
N ILE A 120 -0.29 -15.01 1.53
CA ILE A 120 -1.64 -14.83 0.97
C ILE A 120 -1.72 -15.09 -0.54
N LYS A 121 -0.63 -14.96 -1.28
CA LYS A 121 -0.63 -15.23 -2.73
C LYS A 121 -1.00 -16.66 -3.07
N ASN A 122 -0.64 -17.60 -2.20
CA ASN A 122 -0.91 -19.02 -2.39
C ASN A 122 -2.37 -19.38 -2.12
N HIS A 123 -3.10 -18.51 -1.40
CA HIS A 123 -4.47 -18.75 -0.98
C HIS A 123 -5.49 -17.84 -1.66
N SER A 124 -5.03 -16.75 -2.30
CA SER A 124 -5.91 -15.83 -3.02
C SER A 124 -6.01 -16.19 -4.51
N THR A 125 -7.21 -16.11 -5.05
CA THR A 125 -7.46 -16.26 -6.47
C THR A 125 -7.72 -14.93 -7.14
N ARG A 126 -7.50 -14.89 -8.46
CA ARG A 126 -7.90 -13.75 -9.30
C ARG A 126 -9.26 -14.02 -9.92
N GLU A 127 -9.81 -12.99 -10.57
CA GLU A 127 -11.01 -13.12 -11.38
C GLU A 127 -10.90 -14.31 -12.34
N GLY A 128 -11.96 -15.11 -12.38
CA GLY A 128 -12.05 -16.27 -13.27
C GLY A 128 -11.45 -17.58 -12.74
N ILE A 129 -10.74 -17.57 -11.63
CA ILE A 129 -10.12 -18.77 -11.05
C ILE A 129 -10.62 -19.09 -9.63
N CYS A 130 -11.58 -18.32 -9.11
CA CYS A 130 -12.20 -18.60 -7.83
C CYS A 130 -13.09 -19.84 -7.95
N ASP A 131 -12.97 -20.75 -7.01
CA ASP A 131 -13.89 -21.88 -6.87
C ASP A 131 -15.16 -21.42 -6.14
N PHE A 132 -16.20 -21.12 -6.91
CA PHE A 132 -17.47 -20.66 -6.37
C PHE A 132 -18.32 -21.78 -5.77
N SER A 133 -17.87 -23.05 -5.80
CA SER A 133 -18.51 -24.15 -5.08
C SER A 133 -18.09 -24.23 -3.61
N LYS A 134 -16.99 -23.53 -3.24
CA LYS A 134 -16.49 -23.44 -1.87
C LYS A 134 -16.82 -22.07 -1.25
N PRO A 135 -16.89 -21.98 0.08
CA PRO A 135 -16.96 -20.70 0.77
C PRO A 135 -15.81 -19.80 0.33
N TYR A 136 -16.10 -18.51 0.17
CA TYR A 136 -15.08 -17.56 -0.23
C TYR A 136 -15.32 -16.16 0.34
N ILE A 137 -14.25 -15.42 0.49
CA ILE A 137 -14.29 -14.01 0.82
C ILE A 137 -13.70 -13.20 -0.32
N LYS A 138 -14.45 -12.19 -0.74
CA LYS A 138 -13.94 -11.14 -1.60
C LYS A 138 -13.36 -10.03 -0.74
N VAL A 139 -12.11 -9.71 -0.92
CA VAL A 139 -11.51 -8.52 -0.32
C VAL A 139 -11.15 -7.53 -1.41
N SER A 140 -11.59 -6.33 -1.26
CA SER A 140 -11.19 -5.21 -2.07
C SER A 140 -10.53 -4.15 -1.19
N GLY A 141 -9.46 -3.57 -1.69
CA GLY A 141 -9.00 -2.31 -1.14
C GLY A 141 -10.08 -1.25 -1.29
N LEU A 142 -10.15 -0.32 -0.33
CA LEU A 142 -11.12 0.77 -0.37
C LEU A 142 -11.04 1.57 -1.66
N HIS A 143 -12.14 1.62 -2.36
CA HIS A 143 -12.44 2.70 -3.27
C HIS A 143 -12.88 3.91 -2.46
N GLY A 144 -11.96 4.82 -2.18
CA GLY A 144 -12.34 6.16 -1.80
C GLY A 144 -13.06 6.85 -2.95
N ARG A 145 -14.32 6.55 -3.16
CA ARG A 145 -15.15 7.41 -3.98
C ARG A 145 -15.36 8.71 -3.23
N GLN A 146 -14.80 9.79 -3.76
CA GLN A 146 -15.17 11.17 -3.42
C GLN A 146 -14.93 11.62 -1.98
N GLY A 147 -13.74 11.42 -1.42
CA GLY A 147 -13.32 12.15 -0.23
C GLY A 147 -14.13 11.93 1.05
N LYS A 148 -15.00 10.91 1.11
CA LYS A 148 -15.95 10.69 2.21
C LYS A 148 -15.63 9.50 3.11
N LYS A 149 -14.56 8.75 2.88
CA LYS A 149 -14.16 7.65 3.77
C LYS A 149 -12.72 7.78 4.15
N ASP A 150 -12.43 7.53 5.41
CA ASP A 150 -11.08 7.49 5.90
C ASP A 150 -10.26 6.47 5.10
N LEU A 151 -9.04 6.86 4.73
CA LEU A 151 -8.10 6.04 3.97
C LEU A 151 -7.72 4.73 4.70
N TYR A 152 -8.23 4.54 5.91
CA TYR A 152 -7.88 3.50 6.86
C TYR A 152 -8.95 2.44 7.08
N GLU A 153 -10.14 2.58 6.48
CA GLU A 153 -11.14 1.52 6.56
C GLU A 153 -10.86 0.41 5.56
N PHE A 154 -10.81 -0.84 6.05
CA PHE A 154 -11.10 -1.99 5.21
C PHE A 154 -12.53 -1.87 4.73
N THR A 155 -12.76 -1.92 3.43
CA THR A 155 -14.09 -2.26 2.94
C THR A 155 -14.39 -3.65 3.46
N SER A 156 -15.47 -3.75 4.19
CA SER A 156 -15.97 -5.03 4.68
C SER A 156 -15.83 -6.08 3.58
N PRO A 157 -15.09 -7.18 3.82
CA PRO A 157 -15.20 -8.31 2.94
C PRO A 157 -16.69 -8.65 2.92
N ARG A 158 -17.26 -8.78 1.76
CA ARG A 158 -18.61 -9.29 1.64
C ARG A 158 -18.51 -10.79 1.72
N LEU A 159 -19.16 -11.38 2.70
CA LEU A 159 -19.54 -12.78 2.66
C LEU A 159 -20.59 -12.92 1.55
N ASP A 160 -20.16 -13.05 0.33
CA ASP A 160 -21.03 -13.38 -0.78
C ASP A 160 -20.98 -14.90 -0.95
N VAL A 161 -22.00 -15.56 -0.43
CA VAL A 161 -22.33 -16.91 -0.90
C VAL A 161 -22.75 -16.75 -2.37
N ALA A 162 -21.80 -16.91 -3.22
CA ALA A 162 -21.80 -17.03 -4.66
C ALA A 162 -23.08 -16.66 -5.42
N LYS A 163 -23.23 -15.44 -5.85
CA LYS A 163 -24.19 -15.13 -6.94
C LYS A 163 -23.60 -14.32 -8.10
N SER A 164 -22.39 -13.83 -8.01
CA SER A 164 -21.77 -13.07 -9.09
C SER A 164 -20.42 -13.64 -9.48
N LYS A 165 -20.37 -14.26 -10.65
CA LYS A 165 -19.16 -14.80 -11.27
C LYS A 165 -18.14 -13.74 -11.70
N LYS A 166 -18.38 -12.44 -11.46
CA LYS A 166 -17.49 -11.37 -11.85
C LYS A 166 -16.89 -10.71 -10.63
N THR A 167 -15.58 -10.87 -10.46
CA THR A 167 -14.80 -10.04 -9.56
C THR A 167 -14.31 -8.83 -10.35
N SER A 168 -14.57 -7.61 -9.87
CA SER A 168 -14.06 -6.41 -10.53
C SER A 168 -12.55 -6.24 -10.30
N CYS A 169 -11.90 -5.46 -11.15
CA CYS A 169 -10.49 -5.09 -10.99
C CYS A 169 -10.22 -4.58 -9.55
N GLY A 170 -9.16 -5.09 -8.93
CA GLY A 170 -8.79 -4.74 -7.55
C GLY A 170 -9.34 -5.65 -6.45
N HIS A 171 -10.19 -6.60 -6.79
CA HIS A 171 -10.65 -7.61 -5.85
C HIS A 171 -9.75 -8.84 -5.86
N ARG A 172 -9.64 -9.47 -4.72
CA ARG A 172 -9.08 -10.82 -4.56
C ARG A 172 -10.11 -11.70 -3.89
N THR A 173 -10.08 -12.96 -4.24
CA THR A 173 -10.95 -13.97 -3.64
C THR A 173 -10.08 -14.99 -2.93
N VAL A 174 -10.47 -15.35 -1.73
CA VAL A 174 -9.83 -16.41 -0.93
C VAL A 174 -10.87 -17.47 -0.70
N ASN A 175 -10.57 -18.72 -1.07
CA ASN A 175 -11.41 -19.87 -0.81
C ASN A 175 -11.06 -20.52 0.53
N PHE A 176 -12.08 -21.11 1.16
CA PHE A 176 -11.99 -21.85 2.42
C PHE A 176 -12.63 -23.21 2.25
N GLU A 177 -12.29 -24.18 3.09
CA GLU A 177 -12.93 -25.50 3.07
C GLU A 177 -14.29 -25.47 3.75
N THR A 178 -14.45 -24.63 4.77
CA THR A 178 -15.71 -24.47 5.51
C THR A 178 -16.19 -23.02 5.55
N GLU A 179 -17.48 -22.81 5.79
CA GLU A 179 -18.06 -21.49 5.98
C GLU A 179 -17.51 -20.84 7.27
N ASP A 180 -17.35 -21.62 8.33
CA ASP A 180 -16.80 -21.15 9.62
C ASP A 180 -15.38 -20.59 9.46
N GLU A 181 -14.51 -21.27 8.70
CA GLU A 181 -13.18 -20.72 8.41
C GLU A 181 -13.25 -19.37 7.69
N SER A 182 -14.18 -19.22 6.76
CA SER A 182 -14.36 -17.96 6.04
C SER A 182 -14.81 -16.83 6.97
N ILE A 183 -15.73 -17.14 7.90
CA ILE A 183 -16.23 -16.21 8.93
C ILE A 183 -15.10 -15.85 9.89
N ASN A 184 -14.33 -16.82 10.35
CA ASN A 184 -13.21 -16.61 11.26
C ASN A 184 -12.12 -15.74 10.64
N PHE A 185 -11.77 -15.99 9.37
CA PHE A 185 -10.86 -15.12 8.64
C PHE A 185 -11.40 -13.69 8.53
N PHE A 186 -12.69 -13.54 8.19
CA PHE A 186 -13.33 -12.24 8.13
C PHE A 186 -13.24 -11.48 9.46
N ASN A 187 -13.57 -12.16 10.56
CA ASN A 187 -13.51 -11.59 11.90
C ASN A 187 -12.08 -11.17 12.27
N SER A 188 -11.09 -12.00 11.92
CA SER A 188 -9.67 -11.68 12.14
C SER A 188 -9.27 -10.39 11.42
N LEU A 189 -9.77 -10.14 10.19
CA LEU A 189 -9.50 -8.90 9.45
C LEU A 189 -10.07 -7.64 10.12
N GLN A 190 -11.02 -7.78 11.05
CA GLN A 190 -11.61 -6.65 11.79
C GLN A 190 -10.78 -6.24 13.00
N THR A 191 -9.77 -7.01 13.38
CA THR A 191 -8.87 -6.70 14.50
C THR A 191 -8.09 -5.40 14.27
N LYS A 192 -7.66 -4.77 15.34
CA LYS A 192 -6.79 -3.58 15.29
C LYS A 192 -5.47 -3.89 14.63
N PHE A 193 -4.92 -5.08 14.89
CA PHE A 193 -3.69 -5.55 14.26
C PHE A 193 -3.75 -5.51 12.73
N TYR A 194 -4.76 -6.12 12.11
CA TYR A 194 -4.90 -6.11 10.65
C TYR A 194 -5.21 -4.71 10.10
N LYS A 195 -6.01 -3.93 10.81
CA LYS A 195 -6.27 -2.53 10.45
C LYS A 195 -4.98 -1.71 10.48
N PHE A 196 -4.15 -1.89 11.49
CA PHE A 196 -2.86 -1.20 11.61
C PHE A 196 -1.90 -1.58 10.48
N ILE A 197 -1.79 -2.88 10.14
CA ILE A 197 -1.02 -3.31 8.97
C ILE A 197 -1.51 -2.57 7.73
N ASN A 198 -2.83 -2.51 7.52
CA ASN A 198 -3.40 -1.81 6.38
C ASN A 198 -3.04 -0.31 6.37
N VAL A 199 -3.06 0.35 7.52
CA VAL A 199 -2.59 1.74 7.65
C VAL A 199 -1.15 1.91 7.21
N CYS A 200 -0.27 0.99 7.64
CA CYS A 200 1.17 1.05 7.32
C CYS A 200 1.47 0.85 5.84
N ILE A 201 0.72 -0.03 5.16
CA ILE A 201 1.07 -0.51 3.82
C ILE A 201 0.16 -0.02 2.71
N LYS A 202 -1.01 0.53 3.03
CA LYS A 202 -2.00 0.92 2.04
C LYS A 202 -1.52 2.08 1.19
N ARG A 203 -1.39 1.82 -0.12
CA ARG A 203 -1.02 2.82 -1.13
C ARG A 203 -1.98 2.81 -2.33
N ASP A 204 -2.64 1.68 -2.55
CA ASP A 204 -3.65 1.48 -3.59
C ASP A 204 -4.61 0.35 -3.20
N MET A 205 -5.58 0.08 -4.06
CA MET A 205 -6.60 -0.95 -3.81
C MET A 205 -6.07 -2.37 -3.68
N ASN A 206 -4.94 -2.69 -4.30
CA ASN A 206 -4.37 -4.03 -4.31
C ASN A 206 -3.29 -4.23 -3.24
N THR A 207 -2.79 -3.14 -2.66
CA THR A 207 -1.68 -3.20 -1.70
C THR A 207 -2.05 -4.01 -0.45
N PRO A 208 -3.23 -3.81 0.18
CA PRO A 208 -3.59 -4.56 1.38
C PRO A 208 -3.51 -6.07 1.19
N TRP A 209 -3.95 -6.55 0.03
CA TRP A 209 -3.94 -7.97 -0.28
C TRP A 209 -2.56 -8.59 -0.38
N ARG A 210 -1.63 -7.88 -0.96
CA ARG A 210 -0.28 -8.39 -1.15
C ARG A 210 0.47 -8.56 0.15
N TYR A 211 0.04 -7.84 1.17
CA TYR A 211 0.75 -7.72 2.44
C TYR A 211 -0.08 -8.13 3.65
N THR A 212 -1.32 -8.52 3.46
CA THR A 212 -2.15 -9.07 4.54
C THR A 212 -1.53 -10.38 5.01
N PRO A 213 -1.19 -10.53 6.29
CA PRO A 213 -0.70 -11.79 6.83
C PRO A 213 -1.72 -12.91 6.63
N TRP A 214 -1.23 -14.07 6.19
CA TRP A 214 -2.01 -15.30 6.13
C TRP A 214 -1.44 -16.28 7.15
N LEU A 215 -2.27 -16.68 8.13
CA LEU A 215 -1.83 -17.50 9.26
C LEU A 215 -1.98 -19.00 8.98
N GLY A 216 -2.74 -19.37 7.95
CA GLY A 216 -2.91 -20.75 7.53
C GLY A 216 -4.01 -21.50 8.26
N ASP A 217 -4.31 -21.17 9.50
CA ASP A 217 -5.35 -21.80 10.31
C ASP A 217 -6.43 -20.77 10.68
N TYR A 218 -7.66 -21.05 10.28
CA TYR A 218 -8.86 -20.26 10.57
C TYR A 218 -9.99 -21.14 11.12
N THR A 219 -9.66 -22.27 11.73
CA THR A 219 -10.63 -23.10 12.47
C THR A 219 -11.20 -22.38 13.68
N HIS A 220 -10.55 -21.30 14.12
CA HIS A 220 -11.00 -20.37 15.16
C HIS A 220 -10.72 -18.92 14.75
N PRO A 221 -11.47 -17.93 15.29
CA PRO A 221 -11.19 -16.52 15.04
C PRO A 221 -9.92 -16.08 15.77
N TRP A 222 -9.05 -15.35 15.08
CA TRP A 222 -7.89 -14.70 15.69
C TRP A 222 -8.29 -13.38 16.32
N THR A 223 -8.00 -13.22 17.60
CA THR A 223 -8.17 -11.95 18.32
C THR A 223 -6.90 -11.09 18.23
N ASP A 224 -6.99 -9.81 18.62
CA ASP A 224 -5.80 -8.96 18.70
C ASP A 224 -4.73 -9.54 19.63
N ASN A 225 -5.11 -10.09 20.79
CA ASN A 225 -4.16 -10.71 21.73
C ASN A 225 -3.47 -11.93 21.12
N ASP A 226 -4.20 -12.78 20.40
CA ASP A 226 -3.61 -13.95 19.73
C ASP A 226 -2.58 -13.50 18.67
N LEU A 227 -2.91 -12.47 17.90
CA LEU A 227 -2.04 -11.91 16.87
C LEU A 227 -0.80 -11.24 17.47
N TYR A 228 -0.95 -10.50 18.56
CA TYR A 228 0.17 -9.88 19.26
C TYR A 228 1.15 -10.96 19.77
N ALA A 229 0.62 -12.01 20.36
CA ALA A 229 1.41 -13.14 20.83
C ALA A 229 2.08 -13.90 19.66
N TYR A 230 1.33 -14.21 18.60
CA TYR A 230 1.85 -14.93 17.43
C TYR A 230 3.02 -14.20 16.76
N PHE A 231 2.94 -12.87 16.64
CA PHE A 231 4.00 -12.05 16.07
C PHE A 231 5.04 -11.59 17.09
N ASN A 232 4.90 -12.00 18.36
CA ASN A 232 5.79 -11.62 19.46
C ASN A 232 6.02 -10.10 19.51
N LEU A 233 4.93 -9.34 19.60
CA LEU A 233 4.97 -7.90 19.74
C LEU A 233 5.30 -7.52 21.19
N SER A 234 6.09 -6.45 21.36
CA SER A 234 6.35 -5.87 22.68
C SER A 234 5.19 -4.98 23.14
N ASP A 235 5.15 -4.66 24.42
CA ASP A 235 4.12 -3.78 25.00
C ASP A 235 4.11 -2.39 24.32
N ASP A 236 5.28 -1.85 24.00
CA ASP A 236 5.39 -0.58 23.28
C ASP A 236 4.81 -0.67 21.84
N GLU A 237 5.06 -1.79 21.15
CA GLU A 237 4.51 -2.04 19.83
C GLU A 237 2.98 -2.18 19.87
N ILE A 238 2.47 -2.87 20.87
CA ILE A 238 1.03 -3.01 21.11
C ILE A 238 0.42 -1.64 21.41
N ALA A 239 1.03 -0.85 22.29
CA ALA A 239 0.56 0.49 22.63
C ALA A 239 0.45 1.40 21.39
N ILE A 240 1.36 1.30 20.44
CA ILE A 240 1.29 2.04 19.16
C ILE A 240 0.05 1.61 18.37
N ILE A 241 -0.17 0.29 18.21
CA ILE A 241 -1.34 -0.23 17.48
C ILE A 241 -2.64 0.28 18.14
N GLU A 242 -2.74 0.15 19.46
CA GLU A 242 -3.90 0.54 20.24
C GLU A 242 -4.20 2.06 20.16
N SER A 243 -3.16 2.88 20.04
CA SER A 243 -3.29 4.34 19.93
C SER A 243 -3.68 4.81 18.51
N GLU A 244 -3.20 4.12 17.47
CA GLU A 244 -3.43 4.50 16.07
C GLU A 244 -4.79 4.03 15.56
N ILE A 245 -5.32 2.93 16.08
CA ILE A 245 -6.57 2.32 15.64
C ILE A 245 -7.63 2.48 16.73
N LYS A 246 -8.53 3.40 16.50
CA LYS A 246 -9.66 3.69 17.38
C LYS A 246 -10.87 2.78 17.09
#